data_8b48e3e50b0d6cca5158431705bd0957
#
_entry.id   8b48e3e50b0d6cca5158431705bd0957
#
_cell.length_a   1.000
_cell.length_b   1.000
_cell.length_c   1.000
_cell.angle_alpha   90.00
_cell.angle_beta   90.00
_cell.angle_gamma   90.00
#
_symmetry.space_group_name_H-M   'P 1'
#
loop_
_entity.id
_entity.type
_entity.pdbx_description
1 polymer ?
#
loop_
_entity_poly.entity_id
_entity_poly.type
_entity_poly.pdbx_seq_one_letter_code
_entity_poly.pdbx_strand_id
1 'polypeptide(L)'
;MTGVQTCALPIYSDNKGIADCSNEELYFALLEMTKAMAEKKENHNGKKKLYYISAEFLIGKLLSNNLINLGLYDEVRDVLAANGKDICAIEEVEPEPSLGNGGLGRLAACFLDSIATLGLNGDGVGLNYHYGLFKQVFENNLQKETKNPWIQDESWLTKTDKSYQVQFGGFNVTSKLYDIDVTGYENTTNKLHLFDIETVDESIVGDGIDFDKEDIKKNLTLFLYPDDSDDKGRLLRVYQQYFMVSNAAQLILDEAVERGCNLHDLADYAVIQINDTHPSMVIPEMIRLLMERGIGMDEAIAIVSKCCAYTNHTILAEALEKWPISFLEKVVPQLMPIIYELNNRVVAKYDDKSVYIIDDEKRVHMAHMDIHYGFSVNGVAYLHTEILKDSELNNFYKIYPEKFNNKTNGITFRRWLLHCDKGRS
;
A
#
# COMPACT_ATOMS: atom_id res chain seq x y z
N MET A 1 27.85 -15.69 25.81
CA MET A 1 27.17 -14.38 25.73
C MET A 1 26.37 -14.44 24.46
N THR A 2 25.06 -14.36 24.59
CA THR A 2 24.13 -14.47 23.47
C THR A 2 24.20 -13.21 22.60
N GLY A 3 23.89 -13.33 21.28
CA GLY A 3 23.97 -12.22 20.34
C GLY A 3 23.13 -10.99 20.74
N VAL A 4 22.05 -11.21 21.49
CA VAL A 4 21.16 -10.14 22.01
C VAL A 4 21.86 -9.27 23.05
N GLN A 5 22.67 -9.86 23.97
CA GLN A 5 23.43 -9.08 24.96
C GLN A 5 24.51 -8.21 24.31
N THR A 6 25.09 -8.65 23.19
CA THR A 6 26.15 -7.91 22.49
C THR A 6 25.64 -6.81 21.58
N CYS A 7 24.42 -6.95 21.04
CA CYS A 7 23.82 -5.95 20.12
C CYS A 7 23.01 -4.87 20.85
N ALA A 8 22.37 -5.18 21.98
CA ALA A 8 21.57 -4.21 22.73
C ALA A 8 22.39 -3.24 23.61
N LEU A 9 23.62 -3.59 23.95
CA LEU A 9 24.46 -2.81 24.89
C LEU A 9 25.18 -1.58 24.28
N PRO A 10 25.46 -1.47 22.98
CA PRO A 10 26.16 -0.29 22.45
C PRO A 10 25.23 0.89 22.08
N ILE A 11 23.91 0.72 22.12
CA ILE A 11 22.96 1.70 21.54
C ILE A 11 22.72 2.88 22.49
N TYR A 12 23.02 2.74 23.78
CA TYR A 12 22.85 3.84 24.73
C TYR A 12 24.19 4.43 25.15
N SER A 13 24.39 5.69 24.79
CA SER A 13 25.55 6.51 25.13
C SER A 13 25.81 6.67 26.65
N ASP A 14 24.85 6.26 27.49
CA ASP A 14 24.86 6.52 28.94
C ASP A 14 25.27 5.33 29.82
N ASN A 15 25.71 4.21 29.25
CA ASN A 15 26.10 3.00 30.01
C ASN A 15 25.03 2.48 30.99
N LYS A 16 23.74 2.70 30.74
CA LYS A 16 22.67 2.17 31.59
C LYS A 16 22.53 0.66 31.43
N GLY A 17 22.28 -0.05 32.52
CA GLY A 17 21.86 -1.45 32.49
C GLY A 17 20.38 -1.59 32.07
N ILE A 18 19.99 -2.75 31.51
CA ILE A 18 18.58 -3.01 31.10
C ILE A 18 17.60 -2.72 32.25
N ALA A 19 17.96 -3.08 33.49
CA ALA A 19 17.15 -2.87 34.69
C ALA A 19 16.86 -1.37 34.97
N ASP A 20 17.76 -0.48 34.58
CA ASP A 20 17.70 0.96 34.85
C ASP A 20 17.01 1.76 33.72
N CYS A 21 16.76 1.15 32.57
CA CYS A 21 16.12 1.78 31.42
C CYS A 21 14.60 1.88 31.63
N SER A 22 13.97 2.92 31.07
CA SER A 22 12.51 2.99 30.92
C SER A 22 12.02 2.02 29.83
N ASN A 23 10.71 1.74 29.79
CA ASN A 23 10.12 0.94 28.71
C ASN A 23 10.30 1.61 27.34
N GLU A 24 10.26 2.93 27.30
CA GLU A 24 10.46 3.71 26.07
C GLU A 24 11.90 3.59 25.56
N GLU A 25 12.91 3.75 26.43
CA GLU A 25 14.32 3.54 26.08
C GLU A 25 14.55 2.10 25.57
N LEU A 26 13.94 1.11 26.21
CA LEU A 26 14.04 -0.29 25.77
C LEU A 26 13.35 -0.55 24.45
N TYR A 27 12.18 0.08 24.20
CA TYR A 27 11.49 -0.02 22.93
C TYR A 27 12.37 0.48 21.79
N PHE A 28 12.95 1.68 21.89
CA PHE A 28 13.81 2.21 20.83
C PHE A 28 15.06 1.38 20.62
N ALA A 29 15.67 0.86 21.69
CA ALA A 29 16.82 -0.05 21.57
C ALA A 29 16.45 -1.34 20.82
N LEU A 30 15.30 -1.92 21.12
CA LEU A 30 14.81 -3.13 20.46
C LEU A 30 14.41 -2.85 19.00
N LEU A 31 13.81 -1.69 18.72
CA LEU A 31 13.48 -1.26 17.37
C LEU A 31 14.74 -1.18 16.50
N GLU A 32 15.78 -0.45 16.95
CA GLU A 32 17.04 -0.31 16.23
C GLU A 32 17.75 -1.66 16.01
N MET A 33 17.81 -2.48 17.07
CA MET A 33 18.39 -3.83 16.97
C MET A 33 17.63 -4.67 15.94
N THR A 34 16.30 -4.63 15.96
CA THR A 34 15.45 -5.44 15.10
C THR A 34 15.56 -5.00 13.64
N LYS A 35 15.59 -3.68 13.38
CA LYS A 35 15.86 -3.13 12.04
C LYS A 35 17.22 -3.59 11.50
N ALA A 36 18.28 -3.43 12.28
CA ALA A 36 19.63 -3.83 11.90
C ALA A 36 19.76 -5.35 11.64
N MET A 37 18.92 -6.17 12.27
CA MET A 37 18.89 -7.61 12.02
C MET A 37 18.06 -7.96 10.79
N ALA A 38 16.97 -7.25 10.54
CA ALA A 38 16.15 -7.41 9.34
C ALA A 38 16.95 -7.05 8.06
N GLU A 39 17.74 -5.98 8.10
CA GLU A 39 18.61 -5.56 6.99
C GLU A 39 19.65 -6.61 6.57
N LYS A 40 20.07 -7.48 7.50
CA LYS A 40 21.04 -8.56 7.23
C LYS A 40 20.40 -9.77 6.54
N LYS A 41 19.08 -9.83 6.46
CA LYS A 41 18.39 -10.92 5.79
C LYS A 41 18.44 -10.74 4.26
N GLU A 42 18.47 -11.86 3.55
CA GLU A 42 18.51 -11.82 2.10
C GLU A 42 17.20 -11.27 1.53
N ASN A 43 17.33 -10.31 0.62
CA ASN A 43 16.24 -9.89 -0.25
C ASN A 43 16.09 -10.88 -1.41
N HIS A 44 14.87 -11.17 -1.81
CA HIS A 44 14.64 -12.04 -2.94
C HIS A 44 14.90 -11.30 -4.26
N ASN A 45 15.92 -11.73 -5.03
CA ASN A 45 16.35 -11.10 -6.28
C ASN A 45 15.90 -11.90 -7.52
N GLY A 46 14.61 -12.21 -7.65
CA GLY A 46 14.07 -12.82 -8.85
C GLY A 46 13.99 -11.82 -10.03
N LYS A 47 14.07 -12.31 -11.27
CA LYS A 47 13.89 -11.48 -12.48
C LYS A 47 12.54 -10.74 -12.44
N LYS A 48 11.47 -11.45 -12.14
CA LYS A 48 10.10 -10.91 -12.08
C LYS A 48 9.74 -10.55 -10.66
N LYS A 49 9.22 -9.33 -10.47
CA LYS A 49 8.81 -8.79 -9.16
C LYS A 49 7.34 -8.43 -9.16
N LEU A 50 6.64 -8.76 -8.09
CA LEU A 50 5.28 -8.33 -7.82
C LEU A 50 5.30 -6.99 -7.09
N TYR A 51 4.48 -6.06 -7.55
CA TYR A 51 4.18 -4.80 -6.87
C TYR A 51 2.71 -4.78 -6.46
N TYR A 52 2.47 -4.89 -5.17
CA TYR A 52 1.13 -4.87 -4.59
C TYR A 52 0.77 -3.43 -4.24
N ILE A 53 -0.02 -2.76 -5.10
CA ILE A 53 -0.39 -1.35 -4.91
C ILE A 53 -1.73 -1.30 -4.16
N SER A 54 -1.74 -0.64 -3.01
CA SER A 54 -2.91 -0.52 -2.16
C SER A 54 -2.99 0.84 -1.48
N ALA A 55 -4.21 1.36 -1.35
CA ALA A 55 -4.46 2.56 -0.55
C ALA A 55 -4.23 2.33 0.94
N GLU A 56 -4.32 1.08 1.41
CA GLU A 56 -4.21 0.71 2.82
C GLU A 56 -3.25 -0.46 3.04
N PHE A 57 -2.49 -0.39 4.14
CA PHE A 57 -1.71 -1.49 4.70
C PHE A 57 -1.85 -1.49 6.22
N LEU A 58 -2.83 -2.23 6.76
CA LEU A 58 -3.03 -2.36 8.21
C LEU A 58 -2.04 -3.39 8.78
N ILE A 59 -0.79 -3.00 8.90
CA ILE A 59 0.31 -3.87 9.33
C ILE A 59 0.30 -4.15 10.84
N GLY A 60 -0.26 -3.26 11.64
CA GLY A 60 -0.25 -3.33 13.10
C GLY A 60 1.12 -3.02 13.70
N LYS A 61 1.28 -3.21 15.01
CA LYS A 61 2.57 -3.09 15.70
C LYS A 61 3.56 -4.12 15.18
N LEU A 62 4.83 -3.74 15.06
CA LEU A 62 5.84 -4.51 14.35
C LEU A 62 6.89 -5.15 15.27
N LEU A 63 7.11 -4.65 16.49
CA LEU A 63 8.20 -5.15 17.35
C LEU A 63 8.08 -6.66 17.59
N SER A 64 7.00 -7.13 18.16
CA SER A 64 6.79 -8.56 18.40
C SER A 64 6.76 -9.36 17.10
N ASN A 65 6.06 -8.84 16.08
CA ASN A 65 5.99 -9.51 14.79
C ASN A 65 7.39 -9.78 14.21
N ASN A 66 8.24 -8.77 14.24
CA ASN A 66 9.59 -8.87 13.70
C ASN A 66 10.50 -9.73 14.59
N LEU A 67 10.42 -9.62 15.91
CA LEU A 67 11.17 -10.48 16.83
C LEU A 67 10.79 -11.97 16.64
N ILE A 68 9.50 -12.28 16.46
CA ILE A 68 9.04 -13.64 16.17
C ILE A 68 9.60 -14.13 14.84
N ASN A 69 9.50 -13.33 13.78
CA ASN A 69 9.98 -13.67 12.44
C ASN A 69 11.51 -13.83 12.37
N LEU A 70 12.22 -13.11 13.22
CA LEU A 70 13.68 -13.21 13.37
C LEU A 70 14.10 -14.36 14.28
N GLY A 71 13.14 -15.03 14.97
CA GLY A 71 13.41 -16.10 15.92
C GLY A 71 14.02 -15.62 17.24
N LEU A 72 13.84 -14.34 17.59
CA LEU A 72 14.47 -13.67 18.74
C LEU A 72 13.51 -13.42 19.91
N TYR A 73 12.21 -13.60 19.71
CA TYR A 73 11.21 -13.19 20.68
C TYR A 73 11.41 -13.82 22.07
N ASP A 74 11.57 -15.14 22.13
CA ASP A 74 11.73 -15.84 23.40
C ASP A 74 13.04 -15.44 24.11
N GLU A 75 14.15 -15.27 23.37
CA GLU A 75 15.43 -14.83 23.94
C GLU A 75 15.35 -13.40 24.50
N VAL A 76 14.77 -12.46 23.75
CA VAL A 76 14.56 -11.08 24.18
C VAL A 76 13.67 -11.03 25.42
N ARG A 77 12.55 -11.74 25.43
CA ARG A 77 11.65 -11.84 26.57
C ARG A 77 12.38 -12.33 27.81
N ASP A 78 13.15 -13.40 27.70
CA ASP A 78 13.83 -14.02 28.84
C ASP A 78 14.96 -13.11 29.41
N VAL A 79 15.69 -12.40 28.53
CA VAL A 79 16.68 -11.39 28.94
C VAL A 79 16.02 -10.21 29.66
N LEU A 80 14.91 -9.72 29.15
CA LEU A 80 14.14 -8.65 29.78
C LEU A 80 13.63 -9.08 31.15
N ALA A 81 13.01 -10.26 31.24
CA ALA A 81 12.47 -10.81 32.49
C ALA A 81 13.57 -10.99 33.55
N ALA A 82 14.77 -11.47 33.17
CA ALA A 82 15.90 -11.59 34.07
C ALA A 82 16.38 -10.25 34.65
N ASN A 83 16.04 -9.13 34.00
CA ASN A 83 16.32 -7.76 34.44
C ASN A 83 15.09 -7.04 35.01
N GLY A 84 14.01 -7.78 35.33
CA GLY A 84 12.79 -7.23 35.93
C GLY A 84 11.92 -6.41 34.99
N LYS A 85 12.04 -6.61 33.67
CA LYS A 85 11.26 -5.95 32.62
C LYS A 85 10.28 -6.90 31.97
N ASP A 86 9.11 -6.35 31.59
CA ASP A 86 8.06 -7.08 30.87
C ASP A 86 8.03 -6.65 29.40
N ILE A 87 8.23 -7.59 28.48
CA ILE A 87 8.18 -7.33 27.05
C ILE A 87 6.81 -6.76 26.63
N CYS A 88 5.72 -7.25 27.21
CA CYS A 88 4.38 -6.76 26.88
C CYS A 88 4.21 -5.27 27.23
N ALA A 89 4.77 -4.85 28.38
CA ALA A 89 4.74 -3.44 28.78
C ALA A 89 5.62 -2.55 27.88
N ILE A 90 6.68 -3.11 27.28
CA ILE A 90 7.53 -2.40 26.31
C ILE A 90 6.81 -2.29 24.96
N GLU A 91 6.14 -3.36 24.50
CA GLU A 91 5.36 -3.37 23.27
C GLU A 91 4.20 -2.37 23.28
N GLU A 92 3.63 -2.06 24.47
CA GLU A 92 2.57 -1.05 24.60
C GLU A 92 3.05 0.37 24.27
N VAL A 93 4.33 0.64 24.39
CA VAL A 93 4.93 1.95 24.03
C VAL A 93 4.92 2.20 22.53
N GLU A 94 4.96 1.13 21.72
CA GLU A 94 5.00 1.24 20.27
C GLU A 94 3.76 1.95 19.70
N PRO A 95 3.91 3.06 18.97
CA PRO A 95 2.80 3.66 18.24
C PRO A 95 2.43 2.76 17.05
N GLU A 96 1.14 2.42 16.92
CA GLU A 96 0.68 1.61 15.80
C GLU A 96 0.73 2.41 14.50
N PRO A 97 1.40 1.90 13.43
CA PRO A 97 1.43 2.56 12.14
C PRO A 97 0.02 2.78 11.57
N SER A 98 -0.31 4.03 11.28
CA SER A 98 -1.64 4.48 10.82
C SER A 98 -1.78 4.39 9.30
N LEU A 99 -1.57 3.20 8.73
CA LEU A 99 -1.49 2.98 7.28
C LEU A 99 -2.70 2.23 6.70
N GLY A 100 -3.71 1.95 7.51
CA GLY A 100 -4.91 1.24 7.09
C GLY A 100 -5.91 1.12 8.24
N ASN A 101 -7.20 0.86 7.94
CA ASN A 101 -8.24 0.84 8.96
C ASN A 101 -9.28 -0.28 8.80
N GLY A 102 -9.20 -1.10 7.78
CA GLY A 102 -10.25 -2.08 7.51
C GLY A 102 -9.76 -3.39 6.91
N GLY A 103 -10.69 -4.16 6.39
CA GLY A 103 -10.43 -5.47 5.77
C GLY A 103 -9.48 -5.40 4.58
N LEU A 104 -9.62 -4.37 3.73
CA LEU A 104 -8.74 -4.14 2.59
C LEU A 104 -7.27 -4.01 3.06
N GLY A 105 -7.02 -3.15 4.03
CA GLY A 105 -5.68 -2.92 4.57
C GLY A 105 -5.12 -4.13 5.31
N ARG A 106 -5.98 -4.86 6.08
CA ARG A 106 -5.52 -6.08 6.77
C ARG A 106 -5.15 -7.19 5.80
N LEU A 107 -5.91 -7.37 4.73
CA LEU A 107 -5.60 -8.35 3.69
C LEU A 107 -4.30 -8.00 2.95
N ALA A 108 -4.11 -6.74 2.59
CA ALA A 108 -2.85 -6.27 1.99
C ALA A 108 -1.65 -6.61 2.89
N ALA A 109 -1.74 -6.34 4.19
CA ALA A 109 -0.70 -6.68 5.16
C ALA A 109 -0.45 -8.20 5.25
N CYS A 110 -1.51 -9.03 5.26
CA CYS A 110 -1.38 -10.48 5.27
C CYS A 110 -0.74 -11.02 3.99
N PHE A 111 -1.04 -10.44 2.82
CA PHE A 111 -0.39 -10.82 1.56
C PHE A 111 1.09 -10.47 1.56
N LEU A 112 1.49 -9.29 2.05
CA LEU A 112 2.90 -8.93 2.16
C LEU A 112 3.67 -9.90 3.08
N ASP A 113 3.09 -10.24 4.23
CA ASP A 113 3.66 -11.24 5.14
C ASP A 113 3.82 -12.59 4.44
N SER A 114 2.81 -13.05 3.72
CA SER A 114 2.84 -14.33 2.99
C SER A 114 3.86 -14.31 1.84
N ILE A 115 3.96 -13.22 1.10
CA ILE A 115 4.95 -13.04 0.02
C ILE A 115 6.36 -13.17 0.60
N ALA A 116 6.64 -12.47 1.70
CA ALA A 116 7.93 -12.55 2.37
C ALA A 116 8.19 -13.95 2.95
N THR A 117 7.21 -14.56 3.64
CA THR A 117 7.34 -15.89 4.25
C THR A 117 7.59 -16.98 3.21
N LEU A 118 6.97 -16.88 2.03
CA LEU A 118 7.16 -17.82 0.93
C LEU A 118 8.42 -17.57 0.09
N GLY A 119 9.20 -16.55 0.43
CA GLY A 119 10.40 -16.19 -0.30
C GLY A 119 10.11 -15.71 -1.73
N LEU A 120 8.97 -15.07 -1.96
CA LEU A 120 8.61 -14.53 -3.25
C LEU A 120 9.12 -13.10 -3.41
N ASN A 121 9.55 -12.76 -4.63
CA ASN A 121 9.99 -11.40 -4.96
C ASN A 121 8.78 -10.49 -5.15
N GLY A 122 8.42 -9.72 -4.12
CA GLY A 122 7.27 -8.83 -4.20
C GLY A 122 7.20 -7.84 -3.04
N ASP A 123 6.90 -6.58 -3.38
CA ASP A 123 6.81 -5.47 -2.44
C ASP A 123 5.43 -4.84 -2.45
N GLY A 124 5.07 -4.20 -1.33
CA GLY A 124 3.92 -3.33 -1.22
C GLY A 124 4.26 -1.90 -1.66
N VAL A 125 3.28 -1.20 -2.23
CA VAL A 125 3.42 0.22 -2.56
C VAL A 125 2.16 0.97 -2.14
N GLY A 126 2.34 2.02 -1.34
CA GLY A 126 1.26 2.85 -0.81
C GLY A 126 1.74 4.25 -0.43
N LEU A 127 0.96 4.93 0.40
CA LEU A 127 1.25 6.27 0.89
C LEU A 127 1.60 6.26 2.39
N ASN A 128 2.48 7.18 2.78
CA ASN A 128 2.87 7.40 4.16
C ASN A 128 1.90 8.39 4.82
N TYR A 129 0.75 7.90 5.28
CA TYR A 129 -0.23 8.76 5.94
C TYR A 129 0.24 9.15 7.34
N HIS A 130 0.15 10.45 7.66
CA HIS A 130 0.52 10.97 8.98
C HIS A 130 -0.55 10.68 10.03
N TYR A 131 -1.83 10.68 9.64
CA TYR A 131 -3.01 10.46 10.48
C TYR A 131 -4.00 9.49 9.83
N GLY A 132 -3.53 8.34 9.35
CA GLY A 132 -4.36 7.37 8.61
C GLY A 132 -5.49 6.78 9.45
N LEU A 133 -5.29 6.64 10.78
CA LEU A 133 -6.31 6.29 11.75
C LEU A 133 -6.59 7.48 12.67
N PHE A 134 -7.85 7.66 13.08
CA PHE A 134 -8.22 8.65 14.05
C PHE A 134 -8.16 8.07 15.46
N LYS A 135 -7.70 8.87 16.43
CA LYS A 135 -7.90 8.56 17.82
C LYS A 135 -9.33 8.95 18.21
N GLN A 136 -10.07 7.99 18.76
CA GLN A 136 -11.42 8.24 19.23
C GLN A 136 -11.39 8.60 20.72
N VAL A 137 -12.01 9.73 21.07
CA VAL A 137 -12.15 10.23 22.44
C VAL A 137 -13.61 10.50 22.73
N PHE A 138 -13.97 10.55 24.02
CA PHE A 138 -15.32 10.91 24.44
C PHE A 138 -15.31 12.27 25.13
N GLU A 139 -16.08 13.21 24.58
CA GLU A 139 -16.32 14.53 25.15
C GLU A 139 -17.82 14.76 25.31
N ASN A 140 -18.27 15.12 26.50
CA ASN A 140 -19.69 15.36 26.79
C ASN A 140 -20.62 14.20 26.42
N ASN A 141 -20.18 12.96 26.63
CA ASN A 141 -20.84 11.71 26.23
C ASN A 141 -21.03 11.51 24.71
N LEU A 142 -20.31 12.25 23.88
CA LEU A 142 -20.27 12.09 22.44
C LEU A 142 -18.89 11.61 22.02
N GLN A 143 -18.86 10.70 21.04
CA GLN A 143 -17.63 10.26 20.41
C GLN A 143 -17.09 11.37 19.51
N LYS A 144 -15.79 11.60 19.56
CA LYS A 144 -15.08 12.59 18.76
C LYS A 144 -13.80 11.99 18.22
N GLU A 145 -13.49 12.29 16.98
CA GLU A 145 -12.25 11.94 16.32
C GLU A 145 -11.20 13.02 16.53
N THR A 146 -9.97 12.59 16.83
CA THR A 146 -8.81 13.46 16.95
C THR A 146 -7.63 12.89 16.18
N LYS A 147 -6.59 13.70 15.97
CA LYS A 147 -5.32 13.28 15.37
C LYS A 147 -4.72 12.11 16.16
N ASN A 148 -4.15 11.15 15.45
CA ASN A 148 -3.40 10.02 16.02
C ASN A 148 -2.02 9.93 15.38
N PRO A 149 -1.07 10.79 15.77
CA PRO A 149 0.29 10.78 15.21
C PRO A 149 1.00 9.48 15.59
N TRP A 150 1.73 8.89 14.65
CA TRP A 150 2.51 7.67 14.85
C TRP A 150 3.95 7.79 14.36
N ILE A 151 4.24 8.76 13.48
CA ILE A 151 5.57 9.00 12.94
C ILE A 151 6.39 9.73 13.98
N GLN A 152 7.52 9.13 14.35
CA GLN A 152 8.50 9.67 15.29
C GLN A 152 9.87 9.74 14.61
N ASP A 153 10.82 10.47 15.18
CA ASP A 153 12.19 10.60 14.67
C ASP A 153 12.85 9.21 14.53
N GLU A 154 12.67 8.35 15.54
CA GLU A 154 13.04 6.94 15.50
C GLU A 154 11.77 6.10 15.29
N SER A 155 11.66 5.43 14.15
CA SER A 155 10.50 4.65 13.78
C SER A 155 10.87 3.47 12.86
N TRP A 156 9.89 2.63 12.53
CA TRP A 156 10.08 1.56 11.54
C TRP A 156 10.35 2.08 10.12
N LEU A 157 10.05 3.34 9.85
CA LEU A 157 10.33 3.97 8.56
C LEU A 157 11.84 4.15 8.35
N THR A 158 12.30 3.80 7.16
CA THR A 158 13.65 4.09 6.69
C THR A 158 13.55 5.00 5.49
N LYS A 159 14.05 6.24 5.60
CA LYS A 159 14.08 7.18 4.49
C LYS A 159 15.08 6.70 3.45
N THR A 160 14.67 6.71 2.18
CA THR A 160 15.53 6.39 1.05
C THR A 160 15.99 7.66 0.32
N ASP A 161 16.93 7.50 -0.61
CA ASP A 161 17.37 8.59 -1.49
C ASP A 161 16.46 8.76 -2.73
N LYS A 162 15.47 7.87 -2.92
CA LYS A 162 14.54 7.92 -4.07
C LYS A 162 13.51 9.03 -3.86
N SER A 163 13.32 9.82 -4.92
CA SER A 163 12.38 10.94 -4.98
C SER A 163 11.86 11.07 -6.40
N TYR A 164 10.57 11.35 -6.55
CA TYR A 164 9.93 11.49 -7.85
C TYR A 164 9.17 12.81 -7.96
N GLN A 165 9.04 13.29 -9.20
CA GLN A 165 8.14 14.39 -9.53
C GLN A 165 6.80 13.82 -9.98
N VAL A 166 5.72 14.28 -9.36
CA VAL A 166 4.35 13.95 -9.76
C VAL A 166 3.69 15.20 -10.32
N GLN A 167 3.26 15.10 -11.58
CA GLN A 167 2.63 16.21 -12.30
C GLN A 167 1.12 16.12 -12.15
N PHE A 168 0.51 17.18 -11.62
CA PHE A 168 -0.92 17.41 -11.63
C PHE A 168 -1.30 18.49 -12.65
N GLY A 169 -2.59 18.68 -12.86
CA GLY A 169 -3.08 19.79 -13.66
C GLY A 169 -2.69 21.14 -13.06
N GLY A 170 -1.71 21.79 -13.68
CA GLY A 170 -1.27 23.13 -13.32
C GLY A 170 -0.15 23.25 -12.27
N PHE A 171 0.29 22.13 -11.65
CA PHE A 171 1.42 22.14 -10.70
C PHE A 171 2.07 20.77 -10.57
N ASN A 172 3.29 20.76 -10.03
CA ASN A 172 4.01 19.55 -9.67
C ASN A 172 4.25 19.49 -8.17
N VAL A 173 4.43 18.26 -7.67
CA VAL A 173 4.89 18.00 -6.31
C VAL A 173 6.08 17.04 -6.33
N THR A 174 6.92 17.13 -5.32
CA THR A 174 8.02 16.19 -5.09
C THR A 174 7.59 15.18 -4.05
N SER A 175 7.79 13.89 -4.34
CA SER A 175 7.63 12.82 -3.35
C SER A 175 8.95 12.43 -2.72
N LYS A 176 8.87 11.83 -1.53
CA LYS A 176 9.95 11.11 -0.85
C LYS A 176 9.50 9.69 -0.60
N LEU A 177 10.43 8.75 -0.72
CA LEU A 177 10.16 7.35 -0.44
C LEU A 177 10.70 6.96 0.92
N TYR A 178 9.83 6.30 1.71
CA TYR A 178 10.15 5.63 2.96
C TYR A 178 9.85 4.13 2.82
N ASP A 179 10.72 3.30 3.36
CA ASP A 179 10.55 1.85 3.38
C ASP A 179 10.26 1.36 4.79
N ILE A 180 9.39 0.35 4.90
CA ILE A 180 9.29 -0.53 6.07
C ILE A 180 9.71 -1.93 5.63
N ASP A 181 10.59 -2.57 6.40
CA ASP A 181 10.96 -3.95 6.17
C ASP A 181 9.82 -4.89 6.55
N VAL A 182 9.43 -5.74 5.60
CA VAL A 182 8.44 -6.80 5.80
C VAL A 182 9.19 -8.11 5.99
N THR A 183 9.40 -8.49 7.25
CA THR A 183 10.10 -9.73 7.59
C THR A 183 9.20 -10.94 7.33
N GLY A 184 9.70 -11.95 6.64
CA GLY A 184 9.08 -13.26 6.53
C GLY A 184 9.38 -14.14 7.74
N TYR A 185 8.63 -15.21 7.93
CA TYR A 185 8.81 -16.17 9.04
C TYR A 185 10.13 -16.95 8.95
N GLU A 186 10.70 -17.05 7.76
CA GLU A 186 12.03 -17.63 7.53
C GLU A 186 13.01 -16.55 7.09
N ASN A 187 13.97 -16.82 6.23
CA ASN A 187 15.14 -15.98 6.02
C ASN A 187 14.99 -14.83 5.01
N THR A 188 13.76 -14.44 4.64
CA THR A 188 13.55 -13.41 3.61
C THR A 188 12.94 -12.14 4.17
N THR A 189 13.26 -11.02 3.55
CA THR A 189 12.68 -9.71 3.84
C THR A 189 12.31 -9.02 2.54
N ASN A 190 11.10 -8.50 2.46
CA ASN A 190 10.63 -7.66 1.37
C ASN A 190 10.39 -6.22 1.88
N LYS A 191 9.92 -5.33 1.03
CA LYS A 191 9.68 -3.93 1.38
C LYS A 191 8.21 -3.55 1.29
N LEU A 192 7.81 -2.63 2.16
CA LEU A 192 6.63 -1.80 1.97
C LEU A 192 7.12 -0.39 1.65
N HIS A 193 6.95 0.01 0.40
CA HIS A 193 7.30 1.32 -0.12
C HIS A 193 6.18 2.32 0.15
N LEU A 194 6.47 3.38 0.90
CA LEU A 194 5.51 4.39 1.31
C LEU A 194 5.94 5.76 0.80
N PHE A 195 5.16 6.33 -0.09
CA PHE A 195 5.43 7.66 -0.64
C PHE A 195 4.77 8.75 0.20
N ASP A 196 5.53 9.80 0.46
CA ASP A 196 5.10 10.99 1.15
C ASP A 196 5.32 12.23 0.28
N ILE A 197 4.49 13.25 0.43
CA ILE A 197 4.76 14.51 -0.22
C ILE A 197 5.83 15.30 0.56
N GLU A 198 6.81 15.85 -0.13
CA GLU A 198 7.93 16.57 0.51
C GLU A 198 7.48 17.76 1.37
N THR A 199 6.38 18.38 1.00
CA THR A 199 5.86 19.62 1.61
C THR A 199 4.69 19.40 2.56
N VAL A 200 4.47 18.15 3.03
CA VAL A 200 3.42 17.85 4.02
C VAL A 200 3.56 18.76 5.24
N ASP A 201 2.42 19.25 5.74
CA ASP A 201 2.38 20.20 6.86
C ASP A 201 1.28 19.79 7.85
N GLU A 202 1.69 19.14 8.92
CA GLU A 202 0.77 18.70 9.99
C GLU A 202 0.11 19.86 10.74
N SER A 203 0.74 21.06 10.69
CA SER A 203 0.24 22.24 11.43
C SER A 203 -1.05 22.82 10.87
N ILE A 204 -1.44 22.44 9.64
CA ILE A 204 -2.70 22.89 9.03
C ILE A 204 -3.93 22.14 9.58
N VAL A 205 -3.72 21.06 10.32
CA VAL A 205 -4.82 20.31 10.95
C VAL A 205 -5.18 20.94 12.29
N GLY A 206 -6.44 21.35 12.44
CA GLY A 206 -6.98 21.93 13.67
C GLY A 206 -7.03 20.96 14.85
N ASP A 207 -7.77 21.33 15.91
CA ASP A 207 -7.89 20.54 17.14
C ASP A 207 -8.60 19.19 16.95
N GLY A 208 -9.36 19.03 15.87
CA GLY A 208 -9.97 17.76 15.45
C GLY A 208 -9.22 17.12 14.31
N ILE A 209 -9.96 16.88 13.23
CA ILE A 209 -9.46 16.32 11.96
C ILE A 209 -9.70 17.26 10.76
N ASP A 210 -10.13 18.48 11.02
CA ASP A 210 -10.46 19.47 9.99
C ASP A 210 -9.20 20.15 9.45
N PHE A 211 -9.14 20.33 8.13
CA PHE A 211 -8.07 21.03 7.43
C PHE A 211 -8.57 21.57 6.09
N ASP A 212 -7.80 22.46 5.45
CA ASP A 212 -8.08 22.95 4.10
C ASP A 212 -7.82 21.83 3.07
N LYS A 213 -8.91 21.29 2.49
CA LYS A 213 -8.86 20.22 1.48
C LYS A 213 -8.30 20.68 0.13
N GLU A 214 -8.16 21.98 -0.11
CA GLU A 214 -7.67 22.54 -1.38
C GLU A 214 -6.16 22.76 -1.40
N ASP A 215 -5.50 22.81 -0.24
CA ASP A 215 -4.04 22.96 -0.16
C ASP A 215 -3.33 21.60 -0.36
N ILE A 216 -3.45 21.08 -1.60
CA ILE A 216 -2.93 19.76 -1.99
C ILE A 216 -1.45 19.60 -1.68
N LYS A 217 -0.66 20.67 -1.81
CA LYS A 217 0.78 20.62 -1.53
C LYS A 217 1.13 20.34 -0.08
N LYS A 218 0.17 20.52 0.83
CA LYS A 218 0.38 20.32 2.27
C LYS A 218 -0.42 19.16 2.86
N ASN A 219 -1.55 18.80 2.24
CA ASN A 219 -2.51 17.89 2.84
C ASN A 219 -2.50 16.47 2.25
N LEU A 220 -1.79 16.23 1.14
CA LEU A 220 -1.95 15.07 0.28
C LEU A 220 -1.74 13.73 1.00
N THR A 221 -0.86 13.68 1.99
CA THR A 221 -0.52 12.47 2.76
C THR A 221 -0.91 12.58 4.24
N LEU A 222 -1.77 13.55 4.61
CA LEU A 222 -2.20 13.68 6.00
C LEU A 222 -3.14 12.55 6.43
N PHE A 223 -4.27 12.37 5.75
CA PHE A 223 -5.32 11.41 6.12
C PHE A 223 -5.56 10.37 5.03
N LEU A 224 -5.76 9.11 5.44
CA LEU A 224 -6.06 7.99 4.54
C LEU A 224 -7.39 8.19 3.79
N TYR A 225 -8.47 8.48 4.51
CA TYR A 225 -9.78 8.78 3.94
C TYR A 225 -10.26 10.13 4.47
N PRO A 226 -9.89 11.23 3.80
CA PRO A 226 -10.44 12.53 4.16
C PRO A 226 -11.96 12.53 3.95
N ASP A 227 -12.66 13.36 4.71
CA ASP A 227 -14.09 13.55 4.49
C ASP A 227 -14.39 13.94 3.03
N ASP A 228 -15.15 13.08 2.33
CA ASP A 228 -15.50 13.20 0.92
C ASP A 228 -16.99 13.47 0.69
N SER A 229 -17.65 14.01 1.70
CA SER A 229 -19.05 14.45 1.63
C SER A 229 -19.28 15.61 0.65
N ASP A 230 -18.21 16.33 0.29
CA ASP A 230 -18.20 17.42 -0.67
C ASP A 230 -17.25 17.16 -1.86
N ASP A 231 -17.33 18.00 -2.90
CA ASP A 231 -16.49 17.89 -4.09
C ASP A 231 -15.00 18.11 -3.80
N LYS A 232 -14.65 18.90 -2.78
CA LYS A 232 -13.26 19.15 -2.40
C LYS A 232 -12.62 17.89 -1.83
N GLY A 233 -13.34 17.20 -0.96
CA GLY A 233 -12.88 15.92 -0.41
C GLY A 233 -12.80 14.82 -1.46
N ARG A 234 -13.80 14.75 -2.37
CA ARG A 234 -13.76 13.82 -3.50
C ARG A 234 -12.60 14.09 -4.45
N LEU A 235 -12.30 15.35 -4.75
CA LEU A 235 -11.13 15.74 -5.53
C LEU A 235 -9.82 15.37 -4.83
N LEU A 236 -9.73 15.61 -3.51
CA LEU A 236 -8.53 15.23 -2.75
C LEU A 236 -8.27 13.72 -2.84
N ARG A 237 -9.31 12.88 -2.79
CA ARG A 237 -9.14 11.43 -3.03
C ARG A 237 -8.56 11.12 -4.42
N VAL A 238 -8.99 11.80 -5.47
CA VAL A 238 -8.42 11.62 -6.81
C VAL A 238 -6.94 12.04 -6.84
N TYR A 239 -6.59 13.15 -6.17
CA TYR A 239 -5.20 13.58 -6.03
C TYR A 239 -4.35 12.53 -5.30
N GLN A 240 -4.85 11.96 -4.20
CA GLN A 240 -4.14 10.92 -3.44
C GLN A 240 -3.94 9.65 -4.27
N GLN A 241 -4.98 9.17 -4.96
CA GLN A 241 -4.90 8.00 -5.81
C GLN A 241 -3.87 8.19 -6.93
N TYR A 242 -3.88 9.34 -7.60
CA TYR A 242 -2.89 9.60 -8.65
C TYR A 242 -1.48 9.76 -8.10
N PHE A 243 -1.31 10.43 -6.97
CA PHE A 243 0.00 10.53 -6.32
C PHE A 243 0.58 9.15 -6.02
N MET A 244 -0.23 8.25 -5.48
CA MET A 244 0.17 6.87 -5.20
C MET A 244 0.60 6.13 -6.48
N VAL A 245 -0.23 6.15 -7.51
CA VAL A 245 0.04 5.35 -8.72
C VAL A 245 1.16 5.93 -9.59
N SER A 246 1.31 7.25 -9.65
CA SER A 246 2.40 7.88 -10.40
C SER A 246 3.76 7.55 -9.78
N ASN A 247 3.87 7.61 -8.46
CA ASN A 247 5.06 7.18 -7.74
C ASN A 247 5.34 5.69 -7.93
N ALA A 248 4.30 4.84 -7.77
CA ALA A 248 4.43 3.41 -8.00
C ALA A 248 4.91 3.07 -9.40
N ALA A 249 4.33 3.70 -10.43
CA ALA A 249 4.69 3.47 -11.82
C ALA A 249 6.15 3.86 -12.12
N GLN A 250 6.60 5.01 -11.61
CA GLN A 250 7.99 5.45 -11.75
C GLN A 250 8.95 4.47 -11.06
N LEU A 251 8.67 4.06 -9.82
CA LEU A 251 9.46 3.08 -9.08
C LEU A 251 9.55 1.73 -9.83
N ILE A 252 8.43 1.23 -10.34
CA ILE A 252 8.38 -0.04 -11.08
C ILE A 252 9.27 0.00 -12.32
N LEU A 253 9.19 1.08 -13.09
CA LEU A 253 10.00 1.23 -14.30
C LEU A 253 11.48 1.35 -13.99
N ASP A 254 11.85 2.14 -12.99
CA ASP A 254 13.23 2.32 -12.57
C ASP A 254 13.84 1.00 -12.07
N GLU A 255 13.15 0.31 -11.16
CA GLU A 255 13.62 -0.99 -10.66
C GLU A 255 13.65 -2.07 -11.75
N ALA A 256 12.73 -2.05 -12.71
CA ALA A 256 12.79 -2.98 -13.84
C ALA A 256 14.05 -2.74 -14.69
N VAL A 257 14.35 -1.47 -14.98
CA VAL A 257 15.57 -1.10 -15.73
C VAL A 257 16.83 -1.44 -14.93
N GLU A 258 16.87 -1.17 -13.61
CA GLU A 258 17.97 -1.56 -12.72
C GLU A 258 18.23 -3.08 -12.76
N ARG A 259 17.18 -3.91 -12.92
CA ARG A 259 17.29 -5.36 -13.11
C ARG A 259 17.61 -5.80 -14.54
N GLY A 260 17.90 -4.87 -15.44
CA GLY A 260 18.29 -5.13 -16.83
C GLY A 260 17.12 -5.34 -17.80
N CYS A 261 15.90 -4.84 -17.44
CA CYS A 261 14.75 -4.89 -18.34
C CYS A 261 14.94 -3.97 -19.55
N ASN A 262 14.72 -4.53 -20.75
CA ASN A 262 14.26 -3.72 -21.86
C ASN A 262 12.75 -3.50 -21.68
N LEU A 263 12.29 -2.25 -21.64
CA LEU A 263 10.90 -1.93 -21.33
C LEU A 263 9.87 -2.56 -22.28
N HIS A 264 10.27 -2.97 -23.47
CA HIS A 264 9.45 -3.79 -24.38
C HIS A 264 9.09 -5.16 -23.76
N ASP A 265 9.92 -5.66 -22.84
CA ASP A 265 9.76 -6.96 -22.16
C ASP A 265 9.29 -6.78 -20.70
N LEU A 266 8.71 -5.61 -20.32
CA LEU A 266 8.36 -5.28 -18.94
C LEU A 266 7.50 -6.36 -18.26
N ALA A 267 6.60 -7.01 -18.99
CA ALA A 267 5.75 -8.08 -18.48
C ALA A 267 6.52 -9.31 -17.95
N ASP A 268 7.79 -9.48 -18.35
CA ASP A 268 8.69 -10.51 -17.83
C ASP A 268 9.37 -10.09 -16.51
N TYR A 269 9.33 -8.81 -16.18
CA TYR A 269 10.02 -8.21 -15.03
C TYR A 269 9.07 -7.70 -13.95
N ALA A 270 7.83 -7.37 -14.30
CA ALA A 270 6.88 -6.78 -13.35
C ALA A 270 5.49 -7.40 -13.45
N VAL A 271 4.87 -7.60 -12.28
CA VAL A 271 3.43 -7.82 -12.12
C VAL A 271 2.92 -6.75 -11.17
N ILE A 272 1.81 -6.12 -11.52
CA ILE A 272 1.16 -5.06 -10.77
C ILE A 272 -0.17 -5.58 -10.27
N GLN A 273 -0.30 -5.75 -8.96
CA GLN A 273 -1.58 -6.09 -8.33
C GLN A 273 -2.30 -4.81 -7.94
N ILE A 274 -3.44 -4.58 -8.58
CA ILE A 274 -4.35 -3.46 -8.31
C ILE A 274 -5.32 -3.92 -7.20
N ASN A 275 -5.12 -3.40 -5.99
CA ASN A 275 -5.93 -3.77 -4.83
C ASN A 275 -7.15 -2.85 -4.71
N ASP A 276 -8.32 -3.33 -5.13
CA ASP A 276 -9.53 -2.55 -5.39
C ASP A 276 -9.33 -1.51 -6.51
N THR A 277 -10.22 -0.53 -6.63
CA THR A 277 -10.20 0.47 -7.71
C THR A 277 -9.32 1.70 -7.41
N HIS A 278 -8.84 1.85 -6.17
CA HIS A 278 -8.03 3.01 -5.79
C HIS A 278 -6.76 3.18 -6.64
N PRO A 279 -6.03 2.09 -7.02
CA PRO A 279 -4.85 2.20 -7.87
C PRO A 279 -5.12 2.12 -9.38
N SER A 280 -6.36 2.09 -9.87
CA SER A 280 -6.69 1.82 -11.28
C SER A 280 -6.00 2.76 -12.27
N MET A 281 -5.74 4.02 -11.87
CA MET A 281 -5.01 4.97 -12.72
C MET A 281 -3.56 4.55 -13.03
N VAL A 282 -3.06 3.48 -12.41
CA VAL A 282 -1.74 2.92 -12.77
C VAL A 282 -1.71 2.44 -14.22
N ILE A 283 -2.84 2.00 -14.77
CA ILE A 283 -2.94 1.55 -16.17
C ILE A 283 -2.61 2.70 -17.14
N PRO A 284 -3.38 3.81 -17.18
CA PRO A 284 -3.06 4.91 -18.09
C PRO A 284 -1.73 5.60 -17.73
N GLU A 285 -1.32 5.64 -16.48
CA GLU A 285 -0.03 6.24 -16.08
C GLU A 285 1.15 5.41 -16.60
N MET A 286 1.12 4.08 -16.46
CA MET A 286 2.16 3.22 -17.04
C MET A 286 2.24 3.36 -18.56
N ILE A 287 1.10 3.40 -19.24
CA ILE A 287 1.05 3.64 -20.69
C ILE A 287 1.71 4.98 -21.03
N ARG A 288 1.36 6.06 -20.32
CA ARG A 288 1.94 7.39 -20.51
C ARG A 288 3.46 7.39 -20.34
N LEU A 289 3.94 6.79 -19.26
CA LEU A 289 5.38 6.74 -18.95
C LEU A 289 6.16 5.88 -19.95
N LEU A 290 5.59 4.79 -20.46
CA LEU A 290 6.19 3.99 -21.53
C LEU A 290 6.26 4.78 -22.84
N MET A 291 5.20 5.54 -23.18
CA MET A 291 5.19 6.42 -24.35
C MET A 291 6.24 7.51 -24.27
N GLU A 292 6.43 8.14 -23.11
CA GLU A 292 7.50 9.11 -22.87
C GLU A 292 8.90 8.52 -23.07
N ARG A 293 9.03 7.20 -22.87
CA ARG A 293 10.25 6.44 -23.12
C ARG A 293 10.36 5.89 -24.56
N GLY A 294 9.50 6.35 -25.47
CA GLY A 294 9.55 6.06 -26.90
C GLY A 294 8.81 4.80 -27.35
N ILE A 295 8.05 4.14 -26.49
CA ILE A 295 7.20 3.00 -26.85
C ILE A 295 5.88 3.50 -27.45
N GLY A 296 5.48 2.93 -28.60
CA GLY A 296 4.22 3.33 -29.23
C GLY A 296 2.98 2.96 -28.41
N MET A 297 1.88 3.71 -28.58
CA MET A 297 0.62 3.54 -27.82
C MET A 297 0.12 2.09 -27.85
N ASP A 298 0.06 1.46 -29.01
CA ASP A 298 -0.45 0.09 -29.16
C ASP A 298 0.39 -0.93 -28.36
N GLU A 299 1.68 -0.78 -28.46
CA GLU A 299 2.62 -1.64 -27.73
C GLU A 299 2.58 -1.36 -26.23
N ALA A 300 2.54 -0.12 -25.80
CA ALA A 300 2.42 0.26 -24.38
C ALA A 300 1.15 -0.33 -23.75
N ILE A 301 0.00 -0.25 -24.45
CA ILE A 301 -1.25 -0.89 -24.01
C ILE A 301 -1.08 -2.41 -23.89
N ALA A 302 -0.46 -3.05 -24.87
CA ALA A 302 -0.23 -4.50 -24.86
C ALA A 302 0.70 -4.96 -23.72
N ILE A 303 1.74 -4.18 -23.42
CA ILE A 303 2.67 -4.42 -22.30
C ILE A 303 1.92 -4.31 -20.97
N VAL A 304 1.24 -3.18 -20.73
CA VAL A 304 0.56 -2.91 -19.46
C VAL A 304 -0.54 -3.92 -19.21
N SER A 305 -1.28 -4.33 -20.26
CA SER A 305 -2.32 -5.37 -20.13
C SER A 305 -1.79 -6.73 -19.68
N LYS A 306 -0.51 -7.02 -19.88
CA LYS A 306 0.15 -8.25 -19.40
C LYS A 306 0.77 -8.09 -18.01
N CYS A 307 0.88 -6.86 -17.51
CA CYS A 307 1.46 -6.58 -16.20
C CYS A 307 0.40 -6.48 -15.10
N CYS A 308 -0.82 -6.01 -15.39
CA CYS A 308 -1.81 -5.64 -14.39
C CYS A 308 -2.80 -6.75 -14.09
N ALA A 309 -3.05 -6.99 -12.80
CA ALA A 309 -4.09 -7.86 -12.27
C ALA A 309 -4.94 -7.08 -11.27
N TYR A 310 -6.25 -7.29 -11.26
CA TYR A 310 -7.21 -6.56 -10.46
C TYR A 310 -7.90 -7.46 -9.45
N THR A 311 -7.94 -7.02 -8.19
CA THR A 311 -8.75 -7.65 -7.13
C THR A 311 -9.96 -6.78 -6.81
N ASN A 312 -11.16 -7.32 -6.96
CA ASN A 312 -12.40 -6.68 -6.54
C ASN A 312 -12.76 -7.10 -5.11
N HIS A 313 -13.12 -6.13 -4.28
CA HIS A 313 -13.49 -6.36 -2.87
C HIS A 313 -14.97 -6.13 -2.58
N THR A 314 -15.76 -5.60 -3.52
CA THR A 314 -17.16 -5.24 -3.32
C THR A 314 -18.11 -5.94 -4.30
N ILE A 315 -19.35 -6.18 -3.84
CA ILE A 315 -20.47 -6.59 -4.68
C ILE A 315 -21.51 -5.47 -4.87
N LEU A 316 -21.25 -4.29 -4.31
CA LEU A 316 -22.18 -3.16 -4.40
C LEU A 316 -21.78 -2.29 -5.58
N ALA A 317 -22.67 -2.16 -6.56
CA ALA A 317 -22.44 -1.33 -7.75
C ALA A 317 -22.13 0.14 -7.41
N GLU A 318 -22.69 0.65 -6.31
CA GLU A 318 -22.47 2.00 -5.82
C GLU A 318 -21.04 2.20 -5.28
N ALA A 319 -20.41 1.13 -4.78
CA ALA A 319 -19.05 1.17 -4.24
C ALA A 319 -17.96 1.00 -5.33
N LEU A 320 -18.33 0.65 -6.56
CA LEU A 320 -17.41 0.70 -7.70
C LEU A 320 -17.16 2.14 -8.11
N GLU A 321 -15.92 2.62 -7.89
CA GLU A 321 -15.59 4.02 -8.11
C GLU A 321 -15.80 4.48 -9.55
N LYS A 322 -16.47 5.62 -9.68
CA LYS A 322 -16.73 6.33 -10.94
C LYS A 322 -16.38 7.78 -10.74
N TRP A 323 -15.39 8.26 -11.48
CA TRP A 323 -14.97 9.66 -11.35
C TRP A 323 -15.51 10.51 -12.52
N PRO A 324 -16.11 11.68 -12.25
CA PRO A 324 -16.48 12.62 -13.31
C PRO A 324 -15.25 12.97 -14.16
N ILE A 325 -15.42 13.02 -15.49
CA ILE A 325 -14.35 13.44 -16.40
C ILE A 325 -13.79 14.80 -15.99
N SER A 326 -14.63 15.74 -15.54
CA SER A 326 -14.21 17.06 -15.08
C SER A 326 -13.22 17.01 -13.90
N PHE A 327 -13.32 15.98 -13.03
CA PHE A 327 -12.35 15.80 -11.94
C PHE A 327 -11.00 15.34 -12.50
N LEU A 328 -11.02 14.35 -13.40
CA LEU A 328 -9.80 13.84 -14.01
C LEU A 328 -9.13 14.87 -14.91
N GLU A 329 -9.89 15.65 -15.67
CA GLU A 329 -9.37 16.78 -16.48
C GLU A 329 -8.70 17.85 -15.60
N LYS A 330 -9.21 18.07 -14.38
CA LYS A 330 -8.60 19.00 -13.42
C LYS A 330 -7.33 18.42 -12.78
N VAL A 331 -7.37 17.17 -12.36
CA VAL A 331 -6.29 16.54 -11.57
C VAL A 331 -5.19 15.97 -12.47
N VAL A 332 -5.57 15.24 -13.52
CA VAL A 332 -4.66 14.45 -14.38
C VAL A 332 -4.94 14.65 -15.88
N PRO A 333 -4.93 15.90 -16.39
CA PRO A 333 -5.26 16.17 -17.79
C PRO A 333 -4.37 15.39 -18.77
N GLN A 334 -3.15 15.07 -18.39
CA GLN A 334 -2.20 14.27 -19.18
C GLN A 334 -2.63 12.83 -19.39
N LEU A 335 -3.49 12.26 -18.53
CA LEU A 335 -4.03 10.92 -18.68
C LEU A 335 -5.26 10.86 -19.57
N MET A 336 -5.98 11.97 -19.72
CA MET A 336 -7.26 11.98 -20.43
C MET A 336 -7.18 11.51 -21.89
N PRO A 337 -6.16 11.91 -22.70
CA PRO A 337 -6.02 11.37 -24.06
C PRO A 337 -5.90 9.84 -24.09
N ILE A 338 -5.21 9.26 -23.11
CA ILE A 338 -5.04 7.80 -23.00
C ILE A 338 -6.37 7.16 -22.57
N ILE A 339 -7.04 7.69 -21.56
CA ILE A 339 -8.33 7.18 -21.09
C ILE A 339 -9.38 7.22 -22.21
N TYR A 340 -9.43 8.30 -23.00
CA TYR A 340 -10.31 8.38 -24.17
C TYR A 340 -9.95 7.32 -25.22
N GLU A 341 -8.68 7.11 -25.51
CA GLU A 341 -8.23 6.08 -26.46
C GLU A 341 -8.60 4.68 -25.97
N LEU A 342 -8.38 4.37 -24.69
CA LEU A 342 -8.77 3.10 -24.08
C LEU A 342 -10.30 2.87 -24.22
N ASN A 343 -11.10 3.88 -23.91
CA ASN A 343 -12.54 3.81 -24.08
C ASN A 343 -12.96 3.64 -25.55
N ASN A 344 -12.36 4.39 -26.48
CA ASN A 344 -12.68 4.31 -27.90
C ASN A 344 -12.44 2.92 -28.48
N ARG A 345 -11.39 2.25 -28.04
CA ARG A 345 -11.10 0.84 -28.43
C ARG A 345 -12.17 -0.13 -27.91
N VAL A 346 -12.66 0.09 -26.70
CA VAL A 346 -13.78 -0.70 -26.13
C VAL A 346 -15.05 -0.46 -26.92
N VAL A 347 -15.42 0.80 -27.18
CA VAL A 347 -16.61 1.17 -27.95
C VAL A 347 -16.57 0.61 -29.39
N ALA A 348 -15.38 0.62 -30.02
CA ALA A 348 -15.20 0.07 -31.37
C ALA A 348 -15.34 -1.46 -31.42
N LYS A 349 -15.09 -2.14 -30.31
CA LYS A 349 -15.10 -3.61 -30.24
C LYS A 349 -16.41 -4.21 -29.73
N TYR A 350 -17.13 -3.50 -28.85
CA TYR A 350 -18.31 -4.01 -28.17
C TYR A 350 -19.51 -3.07 -28.34
N ASP A 351 -20.64 -3.61 -28.75
CA ASP A 351 -21.94 -2.88 -28.85
C ASP A 351 -22.73 -3.07 -27.54
N ASP A 352 -22.08 -2.84 -26.39
CA ASP A 352 -22.68 -2.95 -25.06
C ASP A 352 -22.19 -1.81 -24.17
N LYS A 353 -23.04 -0.80 -23.96
CA LYS A 353 -22.69 0.37 -23.14
C LYS A 353 -22.35 0.03 -21.69
N SER A 354 -22.86 -1.10 -21.17
CA SER A 354 -22.61 -1.49 -19.77
C SER A 354 -21.15 -1.85 -19.48
N VAL A 355 -20.34 -2.08 -20.52
CA VAL A 355 -18.91 -2.37 -20.39
C VAL A 355 -18.01 -1.21 -20.80
N TYR A 356 -18.58 -0.07 -21.19
CA TYR A 356 -17.78 1.10 -21.56
C TYR A 356 -17.03 1.68 -20.35
N ILE A 357 -15.83 2.20 -20.58
CA ILE A 357 -15.05 2.85 -19.54
C ILE A 357 -15.65 4.21 -19.19
N ILE A 358 -16.15 4.93 -20.19
CA ILE A 358 -16.83 6.23 -20.01
C ILE A 358 -18.32 6.05 -20.28
N ASP A 359 -19.16 6.39 -19.30
CA ASP A 359 -20.61 6.29 -19.40
C ASP A 359 -21.26 7.55 -20.02
N ASP A 360 -22.58 7.45 -20.26
CA ASP A 360 -23.36 8.56 -20.83
C ASP A 360 -23.42 9.79 -19.90
N GLU A 361 -23.17 9.61 -18.59
CA GLU A 361 -23.10 10.69 -17.59
C GLU A 361 -21.69 11.31 -17.48
N LYS A 362 -20.78 10.95 -18.41
CA LYS A 362 -19.39 11.42 -18.45
C LYS A 362 -18.61 11.09 -17.19
N ARG A 363 -18.76 9.87 -16.69
CA ARG A 363 -17.97 9.32 -15.59
C ARG A 363 -17.06 8.22 -16.10
N VAL A 364 -15.84 8.15 -15.58
CA VAL A 364 -14.88 7.09 -15.87
C VAL A 364 -15.05 5.99 -14.83
N HIS A 365 -15.37 4.78 -15.27
CA HIS A 365 -15.50 3.59 -14.45
C HIS A 365 -14.13 2.95 -14.24
N MET A 366 -13.61 3.04 -13.05
CA MET A 366 -12.24 2.58 -12.73
C MET A 366 -12.12 1.06 -12.91
N ALA A 367 -13.05 0.27 -12.36
CA ALA A 367 -13.06 -1.18 -12.51
C ALA A 367 -13.17 -1.65 -13.96
N HIS A 368 -13.93 -0.94 -14.81
CA HIS A 368 -14.04 -1.29 -16.24
C HIS A 368 -12.69 -1.20 -16.94
N MET A 369 -11.90 -0.18 -16.62
CA MET A 369 -10.55 -0.02 -17.15
C MET A 369 -9.65 -1.17 -16.71
N ASP A 370 -9.70 -1.54 -15.42
CA ASP A 370 -8.93 -2.65 -14.86
C ASP A 370 -9.27 -3.99 -15.53
N ILE A 371 -10.55 -4.26 -15.76
CA ILE A 371 -11.01 -5.51 -16.38
C ILE A 371 -10.61 -5.60 -17.85
N HIS A 372 -10.78 -4.51 -18.61
CA HIS A 372 -10.41 -4.51 -20.02
C HIS A 372 -8.91 -4.67 -20.23
N TYR A 373 -8.12 -3.95 -19.44
CA TYR A 373 -6.67 -3.79 -19.64
C TYR A 373 -5.81 -4.48 -18.56
N GLY A 374 -6.39 -5.40 -17.79
CA GLY A 374 -5.66 -6.35 -16.95
C GLY A 374 -5.77 -7.78 -17.48
N PHE A 375 -4.87 -8.66 -17.05
CA PHE A 375 -4.88 -10.08 -17.46
C PHE A 375 -5.68 -10.97 -16.51
N SER A 376 -6.00 -10.50 -15.29
CA SER A 376 -6.69 -11.28 -14.25
C SER A 376 -7.61 -10.38 -13.43
N VAL A 377 -8.78 -10.92 -13.09
CA VAL A 377 -9.77 -10.32 -12.20
C VAL A 377 -10.14 -11.37 -11.16
N ASN A 378 -9.92 -11.08 -9.88
CA ASN A 378 -10.34 -12.01 -8.84
C ASN A 378 -11.31 -11.38 -7.85
N GLY A 379 -12.26 -12.21 -7.40
CA GLY A 379 -13.01 -11.98 -6.17
C GLY A 379 -12.24 -12.53 -4.96
N VAL A 380 -12.74 -12.22 -3.76
CA VAL A 380 -12.03 -12.49 -2.49
C VAL A 380 -12.67 -13.60 -1.64
N ALA A 381 -13.69 -14.28 -2.15
CA ALA A 381 -14.29 -15.48 -1.62
C ALA A 381 -15.02 -16.21 -2.76
N TYR A 382 -15.24 -17.54 -2.62
CA TYR A 382 -15.94 -18.30 -3.66
C TYR A 382 -17.30 -17.69 -4.01
N LEU A 383 -18.16 -17.50 -3.00
CA LEU A 383 -19.49 -16.91 -3.21
C LEU A 383 -19.41 -15.50 -3.81
N HIS A 384 -18.49 -14.67 -3.33
CA HIS A 384 -18.26 -13.33 -3.88
C HIS A 384 -17.91 -13.40 -5.36
N THR A 385 -17.02 -14.30 -5.75
CA THR A 385 -16.58 -14.48 -7.13
C THR A 385 -17.73 -14.94 -8.03
N GLU A 386 -18.57 -15.87 -7.54
CA GLU A 386 -19.76 -16.30 -8.30
C GLU A 386 -20.80 -15.16 -8.46
N ILE A 387 -21.02 -14.34 -7.42
CA ILE A 387 -21.87 -13.14 -7.53
C ILE A 387 -21.32 -12.16 -8.58
N LEU A 388 -20.01 -11.94 -8.61
CA LEU A 388 -19.41 -11.09 -9.65
C LEU A 388 -19.67 -11.63 -11.05
N LYS A 389 -19.53 -12.95 -11.27
CA LYS A 389 -19.77 -13.60 -12.56
C LYS A 389 -21.25 -13.62 -12.95
N ASP A 390 -22.15 -13.84 -12.00
CA ASP A 390 -23.57 -14.06 -12.27
C ASP A 390 -24.36 -12.75 -12.35
N SER A 391 -23.94 -11.70 -11.65
CA SER A 391 -24.65 -10.41 -11.57
C SER A 391 -23.77 -9.20 -11.84
N GLU A 392 -22.93 -8.80 -10.90
CA GLU A 392 -22.29 -7.46 -10.90
C GLU A 392 -21.39 -7.19 -12.10
N LEU A 393 -20.59 -8.18 -12.49
CA LEU A 393 -19.67 -8.10 -13.63
C LEU A 393 -20.00 -9.15 -14.72
N ASN A 394 -21.24 -9.62 -14.76
CA ASN A 394 -21.68 -10.66 -15.70
C ASN A 394 -21.39 -10.30 -17.16
N ASN A 395 -21.59 -9.04 -17.55
CA ASN A 395 -21.31 -8.58 -18.91
C ASN A 395 -19.83 -8.70 -19.26
N PHE A 396 -18.95 -8.43 -18.30
CA PHE A 396 -17.50 -8.65 -18.45
C PHE A 396 -17.12 -10.13 -18.44
N TYR A 397 -17.78 -10.93 -17.60
CA TYR A 397 -17.54 -12.37 -17.55
C TYR A 397 -17.90 -13.05 -18.88
N LYS A 398 -18.97 -12.60 -19.55
CA LYS A 398 -19.32 -13.09 -20.91
C LYS A 398 -18.24 -12.77 -21.95
N ILE A 399 -17.51 -11.67 -21.79
CA ILE A 399 -16.46 -11.22 -22.72
C ILE A 399 -15.12 -11.90 -22.40
N TYR A 400 -14.78 -12.03 -21.12
CA TYR A 400 -13.47 -12.46 -20.63
C TYR A 400 -13.58 -13.56 -19.55
N PRO A 401 -14.23 -14.70 -19.81
CA PRO A 401 -14.42 -15.73 -18.80
C PRO A 401 -13.10 -16.24 -18.23
N GLU A 402 -12.03 -16.24 -19.03
CA GLU A 402 -10.70 -16.69 -18.65
C GLU A 402 -9.97 -15.77 -17.64
N LYS A 403 -10.36 -14.50 -17.54
CA LYS A 403 -9.77 -13.57 -16.58
C LYS A 403 -10.29 -13.76 -15.17
N PHE A 404 -11.54 -14.24 -15.00
CA PHE A 404 -12.22 -14.32 -13.72
C PHE A 404 -11.79 -15.55 -12.91
N ASN A 405 -11.34 -15.32 -11.70
CA ASN A 405 -10.92 -16.37 -10.79
C ASN A 405 -11.19 -15.99 -9.32
N ASN A 406 -11.12 -16.97 -8.43
CA ASN A 406 -11.29 -16.77 -6.99
C ASN A 406 -9.96 -16.86 -6.26
N LYS A 407 -9.74 -15.91 -5.34
CA LYS A 407 -8.68 -15.96 -4.34
C LYS A 407 -9.31 -15.69 -2.97
N THR A 408 -9.71 -16.75 -2.29
CA THR A 408 -10.33 -16.64 -0.96
C THR A 408 -9.37 -15.96 0.01
N ASN A 409 -9.89 -14.96 0.71
CA ASN A 409 -9.14 -14.26 1.75
C ASN A 409 -8.64 -15.24 2.80
N GLY A 410 -7.42 -15.03 3.25
CA GLY A 410 -6.79 -15.76 4.32
C GLY A 410 -6.32 -14.83 5.44
N ILE A 411 -5.62 -15.42 6.39
CA ILE A 411 -4.97 -14.72 7.50
C ILE A 411 -3.53 -15.22 7.64
N THR A 412 -2.69 -14.43 8.29
CA THR A 412 -1.37 -14.87 8.74
C THR A 412 -1.53 -15.74 9.97
N PHE A 413 -1.49 -17.08 9.82
CA PHE A 413 -1.70 -18.03 10.92
C PHE A 413 -0.74 -17.82 12.09
N ARG A 414 0.50 -17.47 11.84
CA ARG A 414 1.50 -17.14 12.87
C ARG A 414 0.99 -16.07 13.81
N ARG A 415 0.50 -14.94 13.30
CA ARG A 415 0.01 -13.82 14.09
C ARG A 415 -1.25 -14.18 14.90
N TRP A 416 -2.16 -14.95 14.33
CA TRP A 416 -3.48 -15.17 14.90
C TRP A 416 -3.63 -16.46 15.71
N LEU A 417 -2.77 -17.44 15.49
CA LEU A 417 -2.93 -18.78 16.09
C LEU A 417 -1.61 -19.36 16.61
N LEU A 418 -0.59 -19.51 15.77
CA LEU A 418 0.62 -20.28 16.13
C LEU A 418 1.41 -19.68 17.28
N HIS A 419 1.47 -18.36 17.40
CA HIS A 419 2.13 -17.70 18.51
C HIS A 419 1.32 -17.78 19.81
N CYS A 420 -0.01 -17.76 19.74
CA CYS A 420 -0.89 -17.82 20.91
C CYS A 420 -1.05 -19.24 21.47
N ASP A 421 -0.92 -20.26 20.64
CA ASP A 421 -1.13 -21.67 21.02
C ASP A 421 0.00 -22.56 20.47
N LYS A 422 1.12 -22.56 21.20
CA LYS A 422 2.30 -23.38 20.87
C LYS A 422 2.04 -24.91 20.88
N GLY A 423 0.91 -25.36 21.41
CA GLY A 423 0.52 -26.77 21.43
C GLY A 423 -0.08 -27.28 20.12
N ARG A 424 -0.33 -26.39 19.16
CA ARG A 424 -0.92 -26.70 17.84
C ARG A 424 0.00 -26.43 16.65
N SER A 425 1.27 -26.11 16.93
CA SER A 425 2.32 -25.91 15.91
C SER A 425 2.98 -27.24 15.51
#